data_9b891eaedd7edcfd5583785356e11846
#
_entry.id   9b891eaedd7edcfd5583785356e11846
#
_cell.length_a   1.000
_cell.length_b   1.000
_cell.length_c   1.000
_cell.angle_alpha   90.00
_cell.angle_beta   90.00
_cell.angle_gamma   90.00
#
_symmetry.space_group_name_H-M   'P 1'
#
loop_
_entity.id
_entity.type
_entity.pdbx_description
1 polymer ?
#
loop_
_entity_poly.entity_id
_entity_poly.type
_entity_poly.pdbx_seq_one_letter_code
_entity_poly.pdbx_strand_id
1 'polypeptide(L)'
;HRLLCGDSTKEESYTILMNDKKANLVVTDPPYNVNYEGSAGKIKNDNLESDKFYQFLFDAFSCMKNAMADDASIYVFHADTEGLNFRKAFADAGFYLSGTCIWKKQSLVLGRSPYQWQHEPCLFGWKKNGKHRWYSDRKQTTIWEFDKPKKNGDHPTMKPIALMAYPVQNSSMMGCVVLDP
;
A
#
# COMPACT_ATOMS: atom_id res chain seq x y z
N HIS A 1 -17.53 -7.94 -5.46
CA HIS A 1 -16.67 -6.75 -5.42
C HIS A 1 -17.52 -5.49 -5.29
N ARG A 2 -17.00 -4.48 -4.60
CA ARG A 2 -17.60 -3.13 -4.49
C ARG A 2 -16.53 -2.13 -4.89
N LEU A 3 -16.93 -1.08 -5.58
CA LEU A 3 -16.07 0.03 -5.99
C LEU A 3 -16.77 1.34 -5.61
N LEU A 4 -16.02 2.26 -5.00
CA LEU A 4 -16.45 3.61 -4.67
C LEU A 4 -15.43 4.61 -5.22
N CYS A 5 -15.88 5.61 -5.95
CA CYS A 5 -15.09 6.81 -6.23
C CYS A 5 -15.27 7.78 -5.06
N GLY A 6 -14.28 7.86 -4.17
CA GLY A 6 -14.35 8.63 -2.94
C GLY A 6 -12.99 9.18 -2.52
N ASP A 7 -12.94 9.78 -1.35
CA ASP A 7 -11.72 10.30 -0.73
C ASP A 7 -11.28 9.35 0.40
N SER A 8 -10.10 8.76 0.27
CA SER A 8 -9.53 7.82 1.24
C SER A 8 -9.13 8.44 2.58
N THR A 9 -9.17 9.78 2.69
CA THR A 9 -8.98 10.49 3.97
C THR A 9 -10.28 10.71 4.75
N LYS A 10 -11.43 10.24 4.23
CA LYS A 10 -12.76 10.47 4.81
C LYS A 10 -13.41 9.17 5.27
N GLU A 11 -13.82 9.11 6.52
CA GLU A 11 -14.51 7.93 7.10
C GLU A 11 -15.81 7.57 6.37
N GLU A 12 -16.50 8.57 5.83
CA GLU A 12 -17.74 8.38 5.06
C GLU A 12 -17.53 7.46 3.85
N SER A 13 -16.38 7.61 3.15
CA SER A 13 -16.03 6.74 2.02
C SER A 13 -15.94 5.27 2.45
N TYR A 14 -15.31 5.02 3.60
CA TYR A 14 -15.20 3.66 4.14
C TYR A 14 -16.55 3.12 4.63
N THR A 15 -17.36 3.95 5.29
CA THR A 15 -18.71 3.54 5.74
C THR A 15 -19.57 3.07 4.57
N ILE A 16 -19.58 3.84 3.47
CA ILE A 16 -20.31 3.49 2.26
C ILE A 16 -19.74 2.23 1.59
N LEU A 17 -18.41 2.16 1.44
CA LEU A 17 -17.74 1.06 0.75
C LEU A 17 -17.88 -0.25 1.51
N MET A 18 -17.62 -0.23 2.82
CA MET A 18 -17.54 -1.42 3.67
C MET A 18 -18.90 -1.98 4.06
N ASN A 19 -19.96 -1.14 4.15
CA ASN A 19 -21.33 -1.58 4.47
C ASN A 19 -21.35 -2.50 5.70
N ASP A 20 -20.95 -1.98 6.83
CA ASP A 20 -20.85 -2.63 8.15
C ASP A 20 -19.86 -3.80 8.26
N LYS A 21 -19.12 -4.10 7.19
CA LYS A 21 -18.05 -5.10 7.24
C LYS A 21 -16.74 -4.48 7.65
N LYS A 22 -15.83 -5.29 8.18
CA LYS A 22 -14.43 -4.92 8.45
C LYS A 22 -13.52 -5.62 7.46
N ALA A 23 -12.46 -4.91 7.04
CA ALA A 23 -11.43 -5.50 6.20
C ALA A 23 -10.59 -6.50 7.00
N ASN A 24 -10.36 -7.66 6.44
CA ASN A 24 -9.46 -8.68 6.98
C ASN A 24 -8.02 -8.47 6.51
N LEU A 25 -7.86 -7.69 5.44
CA LEU A 25 -6.58 -7.33 4.85
C LEU A 25 -6.70 -5.98 4.16
N VAL A 26 -5.69 -5.14 4.29
CA VAL A 26 -5.48 -3.95 3.46
C VAL A 26 -4.22 -4.15 2.63
N VAL A 27 -4.33 -3.94 1.30
CA VAL A 27 -3.20 -3.88 0.38
C VAL A 27 -3.39 -2.63 -0.45
N THR A 28 -2.51 -1.65 -0.31
CA THR A 28 -2.72 -0.34 -0.93
C THR A 28 -1.47 0.26 -1.53
N ASP A 29 -1.66 1.08 -2.54
CA ASP A 29 -0.64 1.78 -3.33
C ASP A 29 -0.99 3.28 -3.44
N PRO A 30 -0.87 4.03 -2.32
CA PRO A 30 -1.23 5.46 -2.31
C PRO A 30 -0.26 6.28 -3.17
N PRO A 31 -0.58 7.56 -3.48
CA PRO A 31 0.37 8.48 -4.11
C PRO A 31 1.69 8.55 -3.35
N TYR A 32 2.82 8.63 -4.09
CA TYR A 32 4.18 8.55 -3.51
C TYR A 32 4.82 9.91 -3.25
N ASN A 33 4.15 11.00 -3.63
CA ASN A 33 4.69 12.37 -3.55
C ASN A 33 5.97 12.60 -4.36
N VAL A 34 6.07 11.94 -5.51
CA VAL A 34 7.25 12.01 -6.40
C VAL A 34 7.02 12.90 -7.63
N ASN A 35 5.92 13.65 -7.65
CA ASN A 35 5.51 14.52 -8.76
C ASN A 35 5.50 13.78 -10.10
N TYR A 36 4.91 12.57 -10.10
CA TYR A 36 4.85 11.75 -11.31
C TYR A 36 3.96 12.40 -12.36
N GLU A 37 4.52 12.57 -13.57
CA GLU A 37 3.79 13.02 -14.75
C GLU A 37 4.01 12.01 -15.87
N GLY A 38 2.99 11.23 -16.16
CA GLY A 38 3.01 10.22 -17.22
C GLY A 38 2.10 10.59 -18.39
N SER A 39 2.03 9.71 -19.41
CA SER A 39 1.14 9.89 -20.57
C SER A 39 -0.35 10.00 -20.23
N ALA A 40 -0.76 9.49 -19.06
CA ALA A 40 -2.12 9.58 -18.53
C ALA A 40 -2.38 10.82 -17.66
N GLY A 41 -1.40 11.74 -17.52
CA GLY A 41 -1.50 12.96 -16.70
C GLY A 41 -0.80 12.84 -15.34
N LYS A 42 -1.14 13.77 -14.43
CA LYS A 42 -0.58 13.86 -13.08
C LYS A 42 -1.41 13.05 -12.09
N ILE A 43 -0.74 12.43 -11.12
CA ILE A 43 -1.41 11.76 -10.00
C ILE A 43 -1.84 12.84 -8.98
N LYS A 44 -3.08 12.76 -8.50
CA LYS A 44 -3.59 13.64 -7.45
C LYS A 44 -2.83 13.40 -6.14
N ASN A 45 -2.50 14.47 -5.41
CA ASN A 45 -1.75 14.46 -4.14
C ASN A 45 -0.30 13.90 -4.24
N ASP A 46 0.29 13.90 -5.43
CA ASP A 46 1.64 13.39 -5.68
C ASP A 46 2.72 14.49 -5.71
N ASN A 47 2.36 15.72 -5.30
CA ASN A 47 3.27 16.88 -5.21
C ASN A 47 2.81 17.81 -4.08
N LEU A 48 2.87 17.33 -2.85
CA LEU A 48 2.52 18.08 -1.64
C LEU A 48 3.79 18.47 -0.87
N GLU A 49 3.73 19.56 -0.12
CA GLU A 49 4.73 19.85 0.91
C GLU A 49 4.75 18.73 1.95
N SER A 50 5.92 18.46 2.54
CA SER A 50 6.14 17.30 3.42
C SER A 50 5.11 17.18 4.53
N ASP A 51 4.78 18.27 5.22
CA ASP A 51 3.80 18.27 6.33
C ASP A 51 2.38 17.98 5.84
N LYS A 52 2.00 18.49 4.67
CA LYS A 52 0.69 18.22 4.06
C LYS A 52 0.60 16.78 3.58
N PHE A 53 1.70 16.25 3.05
CA PHE A 53 1.77 14.85 2.62
C PHE A 53 1.70 13.90 3.81
N TYR A 54 2.44 14.19 4.88
CA TYR A 54 2.31 13.45 6.13
C TYR A 54 0.87 13.44 6.65
N GLN A 55 0.20 14.62 6.69
CA GLN A 55 -1.18 14.71 7.17
C GLN A 55 -2.15 13.90 6.28
N PHE A 56 -1.97 13.95 4.95
CA PHE A 56 -2.74 13.12 4.02
C PHE A 56 -2.59 11.63 4.33
N LEU A 57 -1.36 11.15 4.53
CA LEU A 57 -1.10 9.76 4.88
C LEU A 57 -1.68 9.38 6.24
N PHE A 58 -1.52 10.25 7.24
CA PHE A 58 -2.04 10.01 8.59
C PHE A 58 -3.57 9.88 8.60
N ASP A 59 -4.27 10.76 7.90
CA ASP A 59 -5.74 10.74 7.80
C ASP A 59 -6.21 9.46 7.08
N ALA A 60 -5.60 9.12 5.94
CA ALA A 60 -5.92 7.91 5.20
C ALA A 60 -5.65 6.65 6.04
N PHE A 61 -4.50 6.54 6.69
CA PHE A 61 -4.15 5.39 7.53
C PHE A 61 -5.06 5.27 8.77
N SER A 62 -5.48 6.39 9.34
CA SER A 62 -6.45 6.41 10.44
C SER A 62 -7.80 5.85 10.00
N CYS A 63 -8.30 6.27 8.85
CA CYS A 63 -9.54 5.73 8.27
C CYS A 63 -9.42 4.23 7.94
N MET A 64 -8.29 3.80 7.33
CA MET A 64 -8.00 2.38 7.07
C MET A 64 -8.03 1.57 8.37
N LYS A 65 -7.35 2.04 9.42
CA LYS A 65 -7.33 1.37 10.72
C LYS A 65 -8.73 1.17 11.28
N ASN A 66 -9.59 2.20 11.20
CA ASN A 66 -10.97 2.12 11.67
C ASN A 66 -11.82 1.13 10.85
N ALA A 67 -11.52 0.97 9.56
CA ALA A 67 -12.20 0.03 8.67
C ALA A 67 -11.71 -1.43 8.82
N MET A 68 -10.56 -1.67 9.45
CA MET A 68 -9.95 -3.00 9.61
C MET A 68 -10.50 -3.76 10.82
N ALA A 69 -10.56 -5.08 10.71
CA ALA A 69 -10.68 -6.00 11.84
C ALA A 69 -9.43 -5.95 12.74
N ASP A 70 -9.56 -6.40 14.01
CA ASP A 70 -8.44 -6.30 14.96
C ASP A 70 -7.31 -7.30 14.70
N ASP A 71 -7.58 -8.31 13.88
CA ASP A 71 -6.61 -9.32 13.46
C ASP A 71 -6.21 -9.19 11.98
N ALA A 72 -6.53 -8.06 11.35
CA ALA A 72 -6.20 -7.77 9.97
C ALA A 72 -4.74 -7.30 9.80
N SER A 73 -4.13 -7.68 8.68
CA SER A 73 -2.83 -7.18 8.24
C SER A 73 -2.99 -6.00 7.27
N ILE A 74 -1.96 -5.17 7.17
CA ILE A 74 -1.88 -4.08 6.21
C ILE A 74 -0.53 -4.09 5.48
N TYR A 75 -0.60 -3.88 4.17
CA TYR A 75 0.55 -3.73 3.26
C TYR A 75 0.42 -2.40 2.52
N VAL A 76 1.46 -1.56 2.60
CA VAL A 76 1.47 -0.22 2.01
C VAL A 76 2.72 -0.06 1.16
N PHE A 77 2.53 -0.02 -0.16
CA PHE A 77 3.62 0.31 -1.09
C PHE A 77 3.96 1.80 -1.00
N HIS A 78 5.23 2.14 -1.19
CA HIS A 78 5.68 3.54 -1.18
C HIS A 78 6.99 3.74 -1.95
N ALA A 79 7.33 5.00 -2.26
CA ALA A 79 8.67 5.35 -2.67
C ALA A 79 9.61 5.41 -1.46
N ASP A 80 10.85 4.94 -1.62
CA ASP A 80 11.85 4.97 -0.55
C ASP A 80 12.20 6.41 -0.13
N THR A 81 12.18 7.36 -1.07
CA THR A 81 12.43 8.79 -0.81
C THR A 81 11.43 9.40 0.19
N GLU A 82 10.21 8.90 0.27
CA GLU A 82 9.18 9.33 1.20
C GLU A 82 9.03 8.38 2.40
N GLY A 83 9.94 7.43 2.55
CA GLY A 83 9.89 6.41 3.58
C GLY A 83 9.76 6.95 5.01
N LEU A 84 10.29 8.14 5.30
CA LEU A 84 10.14 8.79 6.61
C LEU A 84 8.67 9.17 6.88
N ASN A 85 8.01 9.86 5.94
CA ASN A 85 6.60 10.26 6.05
C ASN A 85 5.69 9.05 6.17
N PHE A 86 5.90 8.02 5.33
CA PHE A 86 5.12 6.78 5.36
C PHE A 86 5.25 6.06 6.70
N ARG A 87 6.48 5.84 7.19
CA ARG A 87 6.72 5.15 8.47
C ARG A 87 6.16 5.93 9.66
N LYS A 88 6.36 7.25 9.68
CA LYS A 88 5.85 8.11 10.73
C LYS A 88 4.32 8.10 10.76
N ALA A 89 3.65 8.35 9.64
CA ALA A 89 2.19 8.33 9.55
C ALA A 89 1.61 6.97 9.91
N PHE A 90 2.26 5.86 9.48
CA PHE A 90 1.86 4.50 9.81
C PHE A 90 1.90 4.24 11.33
N ALA A 91 2.98 4.62 11.99
CA ALA A 91 3.12 4.45 13.44
C ALA A 91 2.15 5.35 14.23
N ASP A 92 2.02 6.61 13.83
CA ASP A 92 1.17 7.61 14.49
C ASP A 92 -0.32 7.29 14.33
N ALA A 93 -0.73 6.72 13.20
CA ALA A 93 -2.08 6.19 13.00
C ALA A 93 -2.39 4.96 13.89
N GLY A 94 -1.39 4.42 14.58
CA GLY A 94 -1.56 3.34 15.56
C GLY A 94 -1.36 1.94 14.98
N PHE A 95 -0.55 1.80 13.93
CA PHE A 95 -0.08 0.52 13.43
C PHE A 95 1.25 0.11 14.07
N TYR A 96 1.45 -1.18 14.22
CA TYR A 96 2.74 -1.80 14.51
C TYR A 96 3.41 -2.16 13.18
N LEU A 97 4.57 -1.59 12.93
CA LEU A 97 5.40 -1.93 11.78
C LEU A 97 6.20 -3.18 12.09
N SER A 98 5.81 -4.30 11.49
CA SER A 98 6.50 -5.58 11.65
C SER A 98 7.74 -5.69 10.77
N GLY A 99 7.68 -5.15 9.57
CA GLY A 99 8.80 -5.18 8.65
C GLY A 99 8.53 -4.39 7.37
N THR A 100 9.57 -4.28 6.56
CA THR A 100 9.47 -3.72 5.21
C THR A 100 9.82 -4.81 4.21
N CYS A 101 8.87 -5.14 3.34
CA CYS A 101 9.10 -5.99 2.20
C CYS A 101 9.61 -5.17 1.03
N ILE A 102 10.43 -5.75 0.19
CA ILE A 102 11.07 -5.07 -0.95
C ILE A 102 10.66 -5.79 -2.23
N TRP A 103 9.85 -5.13 -3.05
CA TRP A 103 9.63 -5.60 -4.41
C TRP A 103 10.86 -5.29 -5.26
N LYS A 104 11.62 -6.32 -5.59
CA LYS A 104 12.75 -6.25 -6.51
C LYS A 104 12.24 -6.40 -7.95
N LYS A 105 12.47 -5.37 -8.76
CA LYS A 105 12.09 -5.36 -10.18
C LYS A 105 13.13 -6.10 -11.02
N GLN A 106 12.71 -6.69 -12.15
CA GLN A 106 13.63 -7.35 -13.09
C GLN A 106 14.61 -6.39 -13.75
N SER A 107 14.23 -5.12 -13.92
CA SER A 107 15.07 -4.09 -14.53
C SER A 107 15.10 -2.82 -13.68
N LEU A 108 16.21 -2.10 -13.77
CA LEU A 108 16.34 -0.79 -13.16
C LEU A 108 15.44 0.25 -13.85
N VAL A 109 15.17 1.34 -13.13
CA VAL A 109 14.54 2.54 -13.67
C VAL A 109 15.64 3.59 -13.81
N LEU A 110 15.96 3.94 -15.05
CA LEU A 110 17.01 4.92 -15.35
C LEU A 110 16.60 6.31 -14.82
N GLY A 111 17.45 6.90 -14.02
CA GLY A 111 17.26 8.22 -13.42
C GLY A 111 18.58 8.99 -13.34
N ARG A 112 18.55 10.17 -12.72
CA ARG A 112 19.73 11.04 -12.56
C ARG A 112 20.63 10.67 -11.38
N SER A 113 20.16 9.78 -10.50
CA SER A 113 20.93 9.32 -9.33
C SER A 113 22.11 8.44 -9.78
N PRO A 114 23.25 8.44 -9.08
CA PRO A 114 24.34 7.48 -9.30
C PRO A 114 23.87 6.01 -9.18
N TYR A 115 23.02 5.71 -8.22
CA TYR A 115 22.37 4.40 -8.08
C TYR A 115 20.98 4.42 -8.72
N GLN A 116 20.73 3.47 -9.62
CA GLN A 116 19.47 3.37 -10.32
C GLN A 116 18.47 2.57 -9.49
N TRP A 117 17.22 3.05 -9.39
CA TRP A 117 16.16 2.39 -8.64
C TRP A 117 15.77 1.06 -9.28
N GLN A 118 15.82 -0.01 -8.51
CA GLN A 118 15.41 -1.35 -8.94
C GLN A 118 14.44 -1.99 -7.94
N HIS A 119 13.90 -1.23 -7.01
CA HIS A 119 12.98 -1.76 -6.00
C HIS A 119 11.89 -0.76 -5.63
N GLU A 120 10.85 -1.27 -5.00
CA GLU A 120 9.87 -0.50 -4.24
C GLU A 120 9.67 -1.15 -2.87
N PRO A 121 9.71 -0.38 -1.78
CA PRO A 121 9.41 -0.89 -0.45
C PRO A 121 7.90 -1.01 -0.24
N CYS A 122 7.51 -1.93 0.64
CA CYS A 122 6.16 -2.16 1.10
C CYS A 122 6.17 -2.34 2.61
N LEU A 123 5.55 -1.44 3.36
CA LEU A 123 5.37 -1.59 4.79
C LEU A 123 4.43 -2.76 5.07
N PHE A 124 4.81 -3.61 6.02
CA PHE A 124 3.98 -4.70 6.51
C PHE A 124 3.74 -4.55 8.00
N GLY A 125 2.49 -4.64 8.43
CA GLY A 125 2.12 -4.55 9.82
C GLY A 125 0.65 -4.84 10.09
N TRP A 126 0.21 -4.44 11.29
CA TRP A 126 -1.15 -4.59 11.81
C TRP A 126 -1.44 -3.54 12.88
N LYS A 127 -2.66 -3.49 13.42
CA LYS A 127 -2.99 -2.58 14.52
C LYS A 127 -2.06 -2.81 15.72
N LYS A 128 -1.57 -1.72 16.32
CA LYS A 128 -0.77 -1.77 17.54
C LYS A 128 -1.55 -2.46 18.66
N ASN A 129 -1.28 -3.38 19.32
CA ASN A 129 -2.07 -4.18 20.26
C ASN A 129 -3.08 -5.15 19.62
N GLY A 130 -3.12 -5.23 18.29
CA GLY A 130 -3.89 -6.23 17.56
C GLY A 130 -3.11 -7.53 17.34
N LYS A 131 -3.70 -8.39 16.54
CA LYS A 131 -3.08 -9.63 16.04
C LYS A 131 -2.95 -9.53 14.53
N HIS A 132 -2.30 -10.51 13.92
CA HIS A 132 -2.28 -10.69 12.48
C HIS A 132 -2.60 -12.15 12.14
N ARG A 133 -3.16 -12.35 10.98
CA ARG A 133 -3.37 -13.70 10.43
C ARG A 133 -2.33 -13.99 9.38
N TRP A 134 -1.81 -15.22 9.40
CA TRP A 134 -0.86 -15.72 8.44
C TRP A 134 -1.28 -17.11 7.97
N TYR A 135 -1.43 -17.28 6.67
CA TYR A 135 -1.97 -18.49 6.06
C TYR A 135 -0.95 -19.21 5.18
N SER A 136 0.23 -18.62 5.02
CA SER A 136 1.36 -19.22 4.30
C SER A 136 2.32 -19.92 5.27
N ASP A 137 3.40 -20.47 4.73
CA ASP A 137 4.47 -21.11 5.51
C ASP A 137 5.47 -20.05 6.08
N ARG A 138 6.52 -20.52 6.76
CA ARG A 138 7.58 -19.69 7.33
C ARG A 138 8.79 -19.48 6.41
N LYS A 139 8.67 -19.85 5.13
CA LYS A 139 9.72 -19.68 4.12
C LYS A 139 9.57 -18.38 3.33
N GLN A 140 8.50 -17.65 3.53
CA GLN A 140 8.28 -16.38 2.88
C GLN A 140 9.30 -15.35 3.39
N THR A 141 9.85 -14.56 2.47
CA THR A 141 10.91 -13.59 2.78
C THR A 141 10.45 -12.16 2.50
N THR A 142 11.23 -11.20 2.97
CA THR A 142 10.98 -9.78 2.71
C THR A 142 11.43 -9.32 1.32
N ILE A 143 12.10 -10.16 0.54
CA ILE A 143 12.49 -9.83 -0.84
C ILE A 143 11.52 -10.52 -1.79
N TRP A 144 10.82 -9.71 -2.58
CA TRP A 144 9.78 -10.15 -3.50
C TRP A 144 10.23 -9.94 -4.94
N GLU A 145 10.43 -11.00 -5.68
CA GLU A 145 10.88 -10.96 -7.07
C GLU A 145 9.69 -11.23 -8.00
N PHE A 146 9.13 -10.17 -8.57
CA PHE A 146 8.02 -10.21 -9.51
C PHE A 146 8.31 -9.32 -10.71
N ASP A 147 8.23 -9.90 -11.91
CA ASP A 147 8.47 -9.18 -13.14
C ASP A 147 7.33 -8.22 -13.47
N LYS A 148 7.68 -7.02 -13.93
CA LYS A 148 6.71 -6.08 -14.50
C LYS A 148 6.11 -6.67 -15.79
N PRO A 149 4.81 -6.43 -16.06
CA PRO A 149 4.23 -6.76 -17.36
C PRO A 149 4.98 -6.07 -18.50
N LYS A 150 5.27 -6.78 -19.58
CA LYS A 150 6.02 -6.25 -20.74
C LYS A 150 5.26 -5.21 -21.56
N LYS A 151 3.92 -5.15 -21.45
CA LYS A 151 3.05 -4.15 -22.08
C LYS A 151 1.98 -3.73 -21.09
N ASN A 152 1.92 -2.44 -20.78
CA ASN A 152 0.83 -1.81 -20.02
C ASN A 152 0.13 -0.84 -20.95
N GLY A 153 -1.03 -1.27 -21.51
CA GLY A 153 -1.89 -0.39 -22.30
C GLY A 153 -2.80 0.49 -21.43
N ASP A 154 -3.10 0.05 -20.20
CA ASP A 154 -4.16 0.62 -19.39
C ASP A 154 -3.66 1.60 -18.32
N HIS A 155 -2.48 1.38 -17.71
CA HIS A 155 -1.93 2.28 -16.69
C HIS A 155 -0.39 2.17 -16.60
N PRO A 156 0.36 3.29 -16.71
CA PRO A 156 1.82 3.29 -16.80
C PRO A 156 2.53 2.81 -15.52
N THR A 157 1.87 2.91 -14.36
CA THR A 157 2.41 2.53 -13.05
C THR A 157 1.79 1.27 -12.45
N MET A 158 1.01 0.51 -13.25
CA MET A 158 0.34 -0.72 -12.79
C MET A 158 1.34 -1.73 -12.22
N LYS A 159 1.06 -2.22 -11.02
CA LYS A 159 1.82 -3.30 -10.39
C LYS A 159 1.46 -4.66 -10.99
N PRO A 160 2.40 -5.62 -11.02
CA PRO A 160 2.11 -7.00 -11.44
C PRO A 160 0.97 -7.61 -10.62
N ILE A 161 0.04 -8.28 -11.27
CA ILE A 161 -1.07 -9.00 -10.58
C ILE A 161 -0.50 -9.99 -9.56
N ALA A 162 0.56 -10.74 -9.92
CA ALA A 162 1.19 -11.69 -9.02
C ALA A 162 1.78 -11.03 -7.76
N LEU A 163 2.33 -9.82 -7.88
CA LEU A 163 2.82 -9.04 -6.75
C LEU A 163 1.68 -8.65 -5.80
N MET A 164 0.56 -8.16 -6.34
CA MET A 164 -0.61 -7.77 -5.52
C MET A 164 -1.32 -8.98 -4.91
N ALA A 165 -1.33 -10.11 -5.61
CA ALA A 165 -1.91 -11.37 -5.11
C ALA A 165 -1.09 -12.00 -3.98
N TYR A 166 0.21 -11.76 -3.92
CA TYR A 166 1.10 -12.39 -2.94
C TYR A 166 0.74 -12.05 -1.47
N PRO A 167 0.58 -10.79 -1.05
CA PRO A 167 0.08 -10.47 0.30
C PRO A 167 -1.34 -10.99 0.54
N VAL A 168 -2.19 -11.04 -0.49
CA VAL A 168 -3.55 -11.60 -0.37
C VAL A 168 -3.50 -13.08 -0.02
N GLN A 169 -2.65 -13.86 -0.69
CA GLN A 169 -2.48 -15.29 -0.43
C GLN A 169 -1.88 -15.57 0.96
N ASN A 170 -0.95 -14.71 1.41
CA ASN A 170 -0.27 -14.89 2.69
C ASN A 170 -1.15 -14.50 3.90
N SER A 171 -1.98 -13.47 3.77
CA SER A 171 -2.67 -12.82 4.90
C SER A 171 -4.20 -12.84 4.81
N SER A 172 -4.78 -13.54 3.84
CA SER A 172 -6.24 -13.71 3.75
C SER A 172 -6.65 -15.09 3.22
N MET A 173 -7.90 -15.43 3.41
CA MET A 173 -8.54 -16.66 2.91
C MET A 173 -9.75 -16.34 2.04
N MET A 174 -10.28 -17.36 1.39
CA MET A 174 -11.55 -17.27 0.66
C MET A 174 -12.65 -16.72 1.59
N GLY A 175 -13.42 -15.76 1.09
CA GLY A 175 -14.47 -15.08 1.85
C GLY A 175 -14.00 -13.89 2.69
N CYS A 176 -12.71 -13.67 2.84
CA CYS A 176 -12.18 -12.47 3.49
C CYS A 176 -12.43 -11.20 2.65
N VAL A 177 -12.61 -10.08 3.34
CA VAL A 177 -12.69 -8.76 2.73
C VAL A 177 -11.29 -8.18 2.59
N VAL A 178 -10.87 -7.93 1.36
CA VAL A 178 -9.63 -7.20 1.03
C VAL A 178 -10.00 -5.79 0.63
N LEU A 179 -9.37 -4.81 1.25
CA LEU A 179 -9.59 -3.39 1.01
C LEU A 179 -8.35 -2.78 0.34
N ASP A 180 -8.59 -2.03 -0.74
CA ASP A 180 -7.61 -1.19 -1.44
C ASP A 180 -8.23 0.21 -1.60
N PRO A 181 -7.91 1.19 -0.71
CA PRO A 181 -8.47 2.53 -0.72
C PRO A 181 -7.72 3.51 -1.59
#